data_78a26f61f49b9a71dbbb4afb0aa5bf49
#
_entry.id   78a26f61f49b9a71dbbb4afb0aa5bf49
#
_cell.length_a   1.000
_cell.length_b   1.000
_cell.length_c   1.000
_cell.angle_alpha   90.00
_cell.angle_beta   90.00
_cell.angle_gamma   90.00
#
_symmetry.space_group_name_H-M   'P 1'
#
loop_
_entity.id
_entity.type
_entity.pdbx_description
1 polymer ?
#
loop_
_entity_poly.entity_id
_entity_poly.type
_entity_poly.pdbx_seq_one_letter_code
_entity_poly.pdbx_strand_id
1 'polypeptide(L)' 'QPTWGVDAAAAAAIRQSLLDLASKGAAVIVISQDLDELMEISTRFAALNTGKLSEIQSMAKLSLDEIGLLLGGADAAA' A
#
# COMPACT_ATOMS: atom_id res chain seq x y z
N GLN A 1 6.86 2.03 8.20
CA GLN A 1 5.87 0.94 8.18
C GLN A 1 5.04 0.99 9.44
N PRO A 2 3.75 1.29 9.35
CA PRO A 2 2.95 1.66 10.52
C PRO A 2 2.73 0.53 11.53
N THR A 3 2.88 -0.74 11.13
CA THR A 3 2.60 -1.86 12.03
C THR A 3 3.83 -2.61 12.51
N TRP A 4 5.03 -2.13 12.19
CA TRP A 4 6.26 -2.79 12.64
C TRP A 4 6.37 -2.80 14.16
N GLY A 5 6.68 -3.98 14.71
CA GLY A 5 6.94 -4.14 16.13
C GLY A 5 5.70 -4.16 17.02
N VAL A 6 4.50 -4.21 16.43
CA VAL A 6 3.26 -4.27 17.19
C VAL A 6 2.57 -5.63 16.99
N ASP A 7 1.73 -6.02 17.95
CA ASP A 7 0.97 -7.27 17.85
C ASP A 7 -0.23 -7.12 16.88
N ALA A 8 -0.90 -8.23 16.59
CA ALA A 8 -2.00 -8.26 15.63
C ALA A 8 -3.17 -7.35 16.01
N ALA A 9 -3.50 -7.26 17.30
CA ALA A 9 -4.60 -6.40 17.76
C ALA A 9 -4.22 -4.92 17.60
N ALA A 10 -3.01 -4.55 17.98
CA ALA A 10 -2.53 -3.18 17.83
C ALA A 10 -2.42 -2.80 16.35
N ALA A 11 -1.94 -3.71 15.52
CA ALA A 11 -1.86 -3.48 14.08
C ALA A 11 -3.24 -3.23 13.48
N ALA A 12 -4.24 -4.01 13.87
CA ALA A 12 -5.62 -3.82 13.41
C ALA A 12 -6.18 -2.46 13.85
N ALA A 13 -5.89 -2.03 15.07
CA ALA A 13 -6.33 -0.74 15.57
C ALA A 13 -5.69 0.41 14.79
N ILE A 14 -4.40 0.30 14.45
CA ILE A 14 -3.69 1.29 13.65
C ILE A 14 -4.32 1.40 12.27
N ARG A 15 -4.54 0.26 11.60
CA ARG A 15 -5.17 0.26 10.28
C ARG A 15 -6.56 0.88 10.31
N GLN A 16 -7.36 0.56 11.32
CA GLN A 16 -8.70 1.14 11.45
C GLN A 16 -8.64 2.65 11.66
N SER A 17 -7.67 3.14 12.44
CA SER A 17 -7.48 4.57 12.64
C SER A 17 -7.18 5.29 11.33
N LEU A 18 -6.35 4.68 10.47
CA LEU A 18 -6.03 5.25 9.16
C LEU A 18 -7.26 5.31 8.25
N LEU A 19 -8.06 4.25 8.25
CA LEU A 19 -9.31 4.22 7.48
C LEU A 19 -10.30 5.26 7.98
N ASP A 20 -10.40 5.45 9.29
CA ASP A 20 -11.27 6.45 9.90
C ASP A 20 -10.86 7.86 9.49
N LEU A 21 -9.56 8.16 9.49
CA LEU A 21 -9.04 9.45 9.02
C LEU A 21 -9.42 9.69 7.57
N ALA A 22 -9.22 8.70 6.72
CA ALA A 22 -9.55 8.81 5.30
C ALA A 22 -11.06 9.04 5.10
N SER A 23 -11.90 8.37 5.86
CA SER A 23 -13.36 8.53 5.78
C SER A 23 -13.81 9.93 6.17
N LYS A 24 -13.00 10.64 6.98
CA LYS A 24 -13.27 12.01 7.40
C LYS A 24 -12.70 13.05 6.45
N GLY A 25 -12.18 12.63 5.31
CA GLY A 25 -11.66 13.52 4.28
C GLY A 25 -10.16 13.76 4.32
N ALA A 26 -9.43 13.11 5.21
CA ALA A 26 -7.98 13.23 5.26
C ALA A 26 -7.35 12.46 4.09
N ALA A 27 -6.26 13.00 3.54
CA ALA A 27 -5.42 12.25 2.61
C ALA A 27 -4.39 11.48 3.43
N VAL A 28 -4.34 10.16 3.24
CA VAL A 28 -3.45 9.28 3.98
C VAL A 28 -2.50 8.58 3.02
N ILE A 29 -1.20 8.68 3.31
CA ILE A 29 -0.16 7.97 2.56
C ILE A 29 0.47 6.95 3.49
N VAL A 30 0.50 5.69 3.05
CA VAL A 30 1.11 4.60 3.80
C VAL A 30 2.26 4.04 2.97
N ILE A 31 3.43 3.93 3.59
CA ILE A 31 4.62 3.34 2.96
C ILE A 31 4.94 2.07 3.74
N SER A 32 4.91 0.94 3.06
CA SER A 32 5.10 -0.36 3.71
C SER A 32 5.66 -1.38 2.71
N GLN A 33 6.36 -2.38 3.24
CA GLN A 33 6.76 -3.57 2.48
C GLN A 33 5.76 -4.71 2.68
N ASP A 34 4.80 -4.54 3.57
CA ASP A 34 3.76 -5.53 3.82
C ASP A 34 2.63 -5.34 2.82
N LEU A 35 2.66 -6.15 1.77
CA LEU A 35 1.69 -6.06 0.68
C LEU A 35 0.27 -6.39 1.14
N ASP A 36 0.11 -7.36 2.02
CA ASP A 36 -1.20 -7.73 2.55
C ASP A 36 -1.83 -6.56 3.28
N GLU A 37 -1.04 -5.84 4.07
CA GLU A 37 -1.49 -4.63 4.76
C GLU A 37 -1.93 -3.56 3.77
N LEU A 38 -1.12 -3.31 2.73
CA LEU A 38 -1.44 -2.30 1.72
C LEU A 38 -2.69 -2.66 0.93
N MET A 39 -2.86 -3.93 0.58
CA MET A 39 -4.04 -4.38 -0.15
C MET A 39 -5.32 -4.24 0.68
N GLU A 40 -5.21 -4.39 1.98
CA GLU A 40 -6.35 -4.31 2.89
C GLU A 40 -6.88 -2.89 3.06
N ILE A 41 -5.98 -1.90 3.12
CA ILE A 41 -6.37 -0.53 3.51
C ILE A 41 -6.28 0.49 2.37
N SER A 42 -5.61 0.19 1.27
CA SER A 42 -5.32 1.18 0.25
C SER A 42 -6.35 1.17 -0.87
N THR A 43 -6.70 2.37 -1.36
CA THR A 43 -7.53 2.54 -2.54
C THR A 43 -6.69 2.72 -3.79
N ARG A 44 -5.47 3.24 -3.64
CA ARG A 44 -4.53 3.49 -4.73
C ARG A 44 -3.17 2.96 -4.35
N PHE A 45 -2.42 2.53 -5.34
CA PHE A 45 -1.13 1.87 -5.13
C PHE A 45 -0.08 2.36 -6.12
N ALA A 46 1.13 2.51 -5.65
CA ALA A 46 2.31 2.71 -6.49
C ALA A 46 3.48 1.95 -5.86
N ALA A 47 4.36 1.44 -6.68
CA ALA A 47 5.57 0.75 -6.23
C ALA A 47 6.79 1.64 -6.43
N LEU A 48 7.69 1.61 -5.45
CA LEU A 48 8.98 2.29 -5.54
C LEU A 48 10.06 1.25 -5.80
N ASN A 49 10.78 1.41 -6.89
CA ASN A 49 11.83 0.47 -7.27
C ASN A 49 13.02 1.23 -7.86
N THR A 50 14.19 0.99 -7.30
CA THR A 50 15.44 1.60 -7.76
C THR A 50 15.35 3.11 -7.95
N GLY A 51 14.71 3.78 -7.00
CA GLY A 51 14.57 5.24 -7.02
C GLY A 51 13.48 5.76 -7.96
N LYS A 52 12.69 4.87 -8.55
CA LYS A 52 11.60 5.25 -9.46
C LYS A 52 10.25 4.83 -8.88
N LEU A 53 9.29 5.74 -8.96
CA LEU A 53 7.92 5.46 -8.55
C LEU A 53 7.12 5.02 -9.77
N SER A 54 6.39 3.92 -9.64
CA SER A 54 5.51 3.45 -10.70
C SER A 54 4.32 4.40 -10.88
N GLU A 55 3.55 4.20 -11.94
CA GLU A 55 2.29 4.88 -12.12
C GLU A 55 1.36 4.53 -10.96
N ILE A 56 0.61 5.53 -10.46
CA ILE A 56 -0.38 5.32 -9.40
C ILE A 56 -1.62 4.71 -10.02
N GLN A 57 -2.04 3.57 -9.48
CA GLN A 57 -3.18 2.82 -10.01
C GLN A 57 -4.20 2.51 -8.93
N SER A 58 -5.45 2.26 -9.34
CA SER A 58 -6.49 1.84 -8.41
C SER A 58 -6.16 0.43 -7.90
N MET A 59 -6.15 0.26 -6.58
CA MET A 59 -5.89 -1.04 -5.97
C MET A 59 -6.92 -2.09 -6.41
N ALA A 60 -8.17 -1.69 -6.58
CA ALA A 60 -9.24 -2.60 -6.99
C ALA A 60 -9.04 -3.18 -8.40
N LYS A 61 -8.25 -2.53 -9.23
CA LYS A 61 -7.99 -2.96 -10.61
C LYS A 61 -6.70 -3.77 -10.76
N LEU A 62 -5.94 -3.92 -9.68
CA LEU A 62 -4.66 -4.64 -9.72
C LEU A 62 -4.85 -6.08 -9.26
N SER A 63 -4.27 -7.02 -10.00
CA SER A 63 -4.14 -8.40 -9.58
C SER A 63 -2.84 -8.56 -8.77
N LEU A 64 -2.72 -9.68 -8.06
CA LEU A 64 -1.48 -10.02 -7.37
C LEU A 64 -0.30 -10.11 -8.34
N ASP A 65 -0.53 -10.66 -9.53
CA ASP A 65 0.51 -10.77 -10.55
C ASP A 65 0.99 -9.40 -11.02
N GLU A 66 0.06 -8.48 -11.24
CA GLU A 66 0.39 -7.11 -11.65
C GLU A 66 1.17 -6.37 -10.57
N ILE A 67 0.77 -6.53 -9.31
CA ILE A 67 1.50 -5.95 -8.18
C ILE A 67 2.91 -6.53 -8.10
N GLY A 68 3.04 -7.84 -8.28
CA GLY A 68 4.33 -8.50 -8.31
C GLY A 68 5.25 -7.96 -9.39
N LEU A 69 4.72 -7.71 -10.57
CA LEU A 69 5.48 -7.12 -11.67
C LEU A 69 5.94 -5.70 -11.34
N LEU A 70 5.08 -4.89 -10.75
CA LEU A 70 5.44 -3.53 -10.33
C LEU A 70 6.56 -3.55 -9.29
N LEU A 71 6.45 -4.43 -8.29
CA LEU A 71 7.48 -4.58 -7.26
C LEU A 71 8.78 -5.09 -7.82
N GLY A 72 8.73 -5.93 -8.85
CA GLY A 72 9.91 -6.44 -9.54
C GLY A 72 10.54 -5.46 -10.52
N GLY A 73 9.97 -4.27 -10.67
CA GLY A 73 10.54 -3.25 -11.54
C GLY A 73 10.17 -3.39 -13.01
N ALA A 74 9.20 -4.23 -13.37
CA ALA A 74 8.79 -4.43 -14.75
C ALA A 74 8.32 -3.12 -15.40
N ASP A 75 7.61 -2.28 -14.64
CA ASP A 75 7.15 -0.99 -15.10
C ASP A 75 8.33 -0.07 -15.44
N ALA A 76 9.37 -0.08 -14.60
CA ALA A 76 10.56 0.70 -14.81
C ALA A 76 11.42 0.18 -15.99
N ALA A 77 11.29 -1.11 -16.29
CA ALA A 77 12.03 -1.75 -17.38
C ALA A 77 11.35 -1.53 -18.75
N ALA A 78 10.08 -1.23 -18.70
CA ALA A 78 9.34 -0.96 -19.92
C ALA A 78 9.68 0.43 -20.44
#